data_93e5a5894c2486a1dd66057c9c044a63
#
_entry.id   93e5a5894c2486a1dd66057c9c044a63
#
_cell.length_a   1.000
_cell.length_b   1.000
_cell.length_c   1.000
_cell.angle_alpha   90.00
_cell.angle_beta   90.00
_cell.angle_gamma   90.00
#
_symmetry.space_group_name_H-M   'P 1'
#
loop_
_entity.id
_entity.type
_entity.pdbx_description
1 polymer ?
#
loop_
_entity_poly.entity_id
_entity_poly.type
_entity_poly.pdbx_seq_one_letter_code
_entity_poly.pdbx_strand_id
1 'polypeptide(L)'
;FLEFNYSVFQAYDFLVLHDKYKCMIQFGGSDQWGNIVSGIDLIKKEKNSQVFGLTSPLITTSSGKKMGKTVEGAVWLSESKFSVTDFWQYWRNTADNDDGRQ
;
A
#
# COMPACT_ATOMS: atom_id res chain seq x y z
N PHE A 1 -15.60 -8.68 11.11
CA PHE A 1 -16.26 -9.29 9.95
C PHE A 1 -15.90 -8.61 8.63
N LEU A 2 -15.94 -7.27 8.57
CA LEU A 2 -15.52 -6.51 7.37
C LEU A 2 -14.02 -6.65 7.09
N GLU A 3 -13.19 -6.65 8.10
CA GLU A 3 -11.73 -6.85 7.97
C GLU A 3 -11.39 -8.24 7.45
N PHE A 4 -12.09 -9.26 7.92
CA PHE A 4 -11.94 -10.62 7.43
C PHE A 4 -12.30 -10.73 5.93
N ASN A 5 -13.42 -10.15 5.51
CA ASN A 5 -13.85 -10.13 4.12
C ASN A 5 -12.85 -9.39 3.24
N TYR A 6 -12.32 -8.26 3.69
CA TYR A 6 -11.31 -7.50 2.96
C TYR A 6 -10.04 -8.33 2.71
N SER A 7 -9.56 -9.02 3.76
CA SER A 7 -8.40 -9.89 3.66
C SER A 7 -8.59 -11.02 2.63
N VAL A 8 -9.78 -11.61 2.60
CA VAL A 8 -10.12 -12.67 1.62
C VAL A 8 -10.10 -12.13 0.19
N PHE A 9 -10.70 -10.97 -0.06
CA PHE A 9 -10.71 -10.35 -1.39
C PHE A 9 -9.30 -9.99 -1.86
N GLN A 10 -8.49 -9.42 -1.00
CA GLN A 10 -7.10 -9.08 -1.34
C GLN A 10 -6.26 -10.33 -1.60
N ALA A 11 -6.45 -11.38 -0.82
CA ALA A 11 -5.77 -12.67 -1.04
C ALA A 11 -6.15 -13.28 -2.39
N TYR A 12 -7.42 -13.23 -2.74
CA TYR A 12 -7.91 -13.70 -4.04
C TYR A 12 -7.36 -12.87 -5.20
N ASP A 13 -7.30 -11.56 -5.06
CA ASP A 13 -6.70 -10.69 -6.08
C ASP A 13 -5.24 -11.05 -6.33
N PHE A 14 -4.47 -11.31 -5.28
CA PHE A 14 -3.08 -11.75 -5.43
C PHE A 14 -2.97 -13.09 -6.16
N LEU A 15 -3.85 -14.06 -5.83
CA LEU A 15 -3.93 -15.33 -6.53
C LEU A 15 -4.19 -15.15 -8.04
N VAL A 16 -5.15 -14.32 -8.40
CA VAL A 16 -5.50 -14.03 -9.80
C VAL A 16 -4.34 -13.35 -10.53
N LEU A 17 -3.69 -12.38 -9.90
CA LEU A 17 -2.52 -11.70 -10.47
C LEU A 17 -1.35 -12.65 -10.67
N HIS A 18 -1.12 -13.55 -9.72
CA HIS A 18 -0.11 -14.59 -9.85
C HIS A 18 -0.42 -15.55 -11.00
N ASP A 19 -1.65 -16.00 -11.09
CA ASP A 19 -2.09 -16.97 -12.11
C ASP A 19 -2.00 -16.39 -13.53
N LYS A 20 -2.54 -15.18 -13.73
CA LYS A 20 -2.61 -14.53 -15.05
C LYS A 20 -1.31 -13.86 -15.48
N TYR A 21 -0.62 -13.18 -14.58
CA TYR A 21 0.51 -12.31 -14.90
C TYR A 21 1.82 -12.76 -14.29
N LYS A 22 1.84 -13.90 -13.58
CA LYS A 22 3.02 -14.40 -12.88
C LYS A 22 3.56 -13.40 -11.83
N CYS A 23 2.66 -12.64 -11.22
CA CYS A 23 3.01 -11.72 -10.16
C CYS A 23 3.57 -12.50 -8.97
N MET A 24 4.78 -12.18 -8.55
CA MET A 24 5.50 -12.91 -7.50
C MET A 24 5.62 -12.14 -6.19
N ILE A 25 5.40 -10.83 -6.21
CA ILE A 25 5.60 -9.96 -5.05
C ILE A 25 4.38 -9.05 -4.89
N GLN A 26 3.87 -8.95 -3.66
CA GLN A 26 2.92 -7.92 -3.26
C GLN A 26 3.61 -6.95 -2.30
N PHE A 27 3.53 -5.66 -2.61
CA PHE A 27 4.10 -4.58 -1.81
C PHE A 27 3.01 -3.74 -1.15
N GLY A 28 3.23 -3.33 0.09
CA GLY A 28 2.28 -2.46 0.80
C GLY A 28 2.89 -1.79 2.03
N GLY A 29 2.09 -0.99 2.72
CA GLY A 29 2.45 -0.48 4.03
C GLY A 29 2.44 -1.60 5.09
N SER A 30 3.08 -1.36 6.23
CA SER A 30 3.16 -2.34 7.33
C SER A 30 1.78 -2.78 7.85
N ASP A 31 0.74 -1.95 7.71
CA ASP A 31 -0.64 -2.29 8.06
C ASP A 31 -1.27 -3.34 7.12
N GLN A 32 -0.68 -3.59 5.96
CA GLN A 32 -1.14 -4.57 4.97
C GLN A 32 -0.54 -5.97 5.15
N TRP A 33 0.36 -6.16 6.09
CA TRP A 33 1.09 -7.41 6.27
C TRP A 33 0.18 -8.63 6.41
N GLY A 34 -0.83 -8.57 7.25
CA GLY A 34 -1.78 -9.67 7.45
C GLY A 34 -2.53 -10.06 6.16
N ASN A 35 -2.96 -9.07 5.39
CA ASN A 35 -3.65 -9.29 4.12
C ASN A 35 -2.71 -9.92 3.07
N ILE A 36 -1.47 -9.46 3.03
CA ILE A 36 -0.45 -9.98 2.11
C ILE A 36 -0.12 -11.44 2.44
N VAL A 37 0.07 -11.76 3.72
CA VAL A 37 0.33 -13.13 4.19
C VAL A 37 -0.82 -14.06 3.84
N SER A 38 -2.07 -13.63 4.00
CA SER A 38 -3.25 -14.39 3.60
C SER A 38 -3.21 -14.77 2.11
N GLY A 39 -2.77 -13.85 1.25
CA GLY A 39 -2.59 -14.11 -0.17
C GLY A 39 -1.47 -15.10 -0.47
N ILE A 40 -0.34 -14.99 0.22
CA ILE A 40 0.79 -15.92 0.11
C ILE A 40 0.36 -17.34 0.48
N ASP A 41 -0.38 -17.49 1.59
CA ASP A 41 -0.86 -18.79 2.06
C ASP A 41 -1.88 -19.39 1.08
N LEU A 42 -2.79 -18.57 0.55
CA LEU A 42 -3.76 -19.02 -0.46
C LEU A 42 -3.07 -19.53 -1.72
N ILE A 43 -2.11 -18.78 -2.25
CA ILE A 43 -1.34 -19.18 -3.45
C ILE A 43 -0.56 -20.47 -3.21
N LYS A 44 0.05 -20.61 -2.05
CA LYS A 44 0.76 -21.83 -1.68
C LYS A 44 -0.16 -23.04 -1.64
N LYS A 45 -1.37 -22.89 -1.09
CA LYS A 45 -2.36 -23.98 -1.01
C LYS A 45 -2.94 -24.35 -2.37
N GLU A 46 -3.31 -23.35 -3.17
CA GLU A 46 -4.03 -23.56 -4.43
C GLU A 46 -3.12 -23.89 -5.61
N LYS A 47 -1.92 -23.32 -5.64
CA LYS A 47 -0.99 -23.42 -6.77
C LYS A 47 0.32 -24.13 -6.42
N ASN A 48 0.56 -24.44 -5.17
CA ASN A 48 1.85 -24.96 -4.67
C ASN A 48 3.03 -24.07 -5.12
N SER A 49 2.80 -22.77 -5.24
CA SER A 49 3.77 -21.77 -5.68
C SER A 49 4.21 -20.92 -4.50
N GLN A 50 5.47 -20.49 -4.53
CA GLN A 50 6.01 -19.54 -3.56
C GLN A 50 5.97 -18.14 -4.13
N VAL A 51 5.34 -17.22 -3.39
CA VAL A 51 5.31 -15.78 -3.66
C VAL A 51 5.75 -15.02 -2.41
N PHE A 52 5.99 -13.73 -2.54
CA PHE A 52 6.61 -12.93 -1.51
C PHE A 52 5.79 -11.69 -1.19
N GLY A 53 5.89 -11.24 0.05
CA GLY A 53 5.37 -9.96 0.51
C GLY A 53 6.50 -9.03 0.92
N LEU A 54 6.36 -7.76 0.62
CA LEU A 54 7.27 -6.71 1.05
C LEU A 54 6.46 -5.57 1.65
N THR A 55 6.84 -5.12 2.83
CA THR A 55 6.18 -3.97 3.45
C THR A 55 7.20 -2.89 3.81
N SER A 56 6.73 -1.64 3.77
CA SER A 56 7.46 -0.49 4.28
C SER A 56 6.73 0.11 5.48
N PRO A 57 7.42 0.87 6.35
CA PRO A 57 6.75 1.68 7.34
C PRO A 57 5.75 2.62 6.70
N LEU A 58 4.67 2.95 7.42
CA LEU A 58 3.69 3.93 6.95
C LEU A 58 4.31 5.33 6.96
N ILE A 59 4.04 6.07 5.88
CA ILE A 59 4.39 7.49 5.83
C ILE A 59 3.41 8.24 6.73
N THR A 60 3.94 8.94 7.72
CA THR A 60 3.18 9.76 8.66
C THR A 60 3.62 11.21 8.56
N THR A 61 2.72 12.13 8.92
CA THR A 61 3.08 13.53 9.11
C THR A 61 3.87 13.69 10.41
N SER A 62 4.58 14.81 10.57
CA SER A 62 5.29 15.18 11.81
C SER A 62 4.41 15.16 13.07
N SER A 63 3.08 15.24 12.90
CA SER A 63 2.09 15.08 13.97
C SER A 63 1.69 13.63 14.25
N GLY A 64 2.29 12.64 13.58
CA GLY A 64 2.00 11.21 13.74
C GLY A 64 0.74 10.71 13.04
N LYS A 65 0.05 11.55 12.25
CA LYS A 65 -1.12 11.13 11.46
C LYS A 65 -0.70 10.49 10.15
N LYS A 66 -1.44 9.47 9.70
CA LYS A 66 -1.23 8.87 8.38
C LYS A 66 -1.40 9.92 7.28
N MET A 67 -0.40 10.03 6.40
CA MET A 67 -0.42 10.97 5.28
C MET A 67 -1.51 10.58 4.27
N GLY A 68 -2.22 11.60 3.72
CA GLY A 68 -3.13 11.42 2.58
C GLY A 68 -4.54 10.89 2.90
N LYS A 69 -4.92 10.74 4.18
CA LYS A 69 -6.25 10.19 4.55
C LYS A 69 -7.37 11.23 4.69
N THR A 70 -7.08 12.51 4.66
CA THR A 70 -8.09 13.58 4.71
C THR A 70 -8.25 14.21 3.34
N VAL A 71 -9.46 14.68 3.02
CA VAL A 71 -9.72 15.37 1.74
C VAL A 71 -8.82 16.59 1.58
N GLU A 72 -8.54 17.32 2.68
CA GLU A 72 -7.68 18.51 2.70
C GLU A 72 -6.18 18.15 2.66
N GLY A 73 -5.79 16.95 3.11
CA GLY A 73 -4.40 16.48 3.12
C GLY A 73 -4.06 15.50 1.99
N ALA A 74 -4.98 15.27 1.06
CA ALA A 74 -4.76 14.37 -0.07
C ALA A 74 -3.89 15.02 -1.14
N VAL A 75 -2.82 14.34 -1.52
CA VAL A 75 -1.96 14.74 -2.63
C VAL A 75 -2.41 13.96 -3.87
N TRP A 76 -3.17 14.64 -4.72
CA TRP A 76 -3.74 14.02 -5.91
C TRP A 76 -2.70 13.93 -7.03
N LEU A 77 -2.73 12.81 -7.75
CA LEU A 77 -1.91 12.62 -8.96
C LEU A 77 -2.53 13.29 -10.20
N SER A 78 -3.81 13.62 -10.15
CA SER A 78 -4.51 14.28 -11.24
C SER A 78 -4.25 15.79 -11.20
N GLU A 79 -3.73 16.34 -12.29
CA GLU A 79 -3.45 17.75 -12.43
C GLU A 79 -4.70 18.63 -12.27
N SER A 80 -5.88 18.11 -12.64
CA SER A 80 -7.16 18.82 -12.47
C SER A 80 -7.57 19.00 -11.00
N LYS A 81 -7.03 18.20 -10.10
CA LYS A 81 -7.32 18.24 -8.64
C LYS A 81 -6.19 18.86 -7.83
N PHE A 82 -4.97 18.78 -8.31
CA PHE A 82 -3.78 19.27 -7.63
C PHE A 82 -2.75 19.64 -8.69
N SER A 83 -2.40 20.91 -8.79
CA SER A 83 -1.51 21.39 -9.85
C SER A 83 -0.13 20.75 -9.76
N VAL A 84 0.57 20.67 -10.90
CA VAL A 84 1.93 20.15 -10.97
C VAL A 84 2.87 20.89 -10.02
N THR A 85 2.71 22.21 -9.94
CA THR A 85 3.51 23.07 -9.04
C THR A 85 3.22 22.76 -7.58
N ASP A 86 1.94 22.62 -7.20
CA ASP A 86 1.55 22.29 -5.83
C ASP A 86 2.02 20.89 -5.44
N PHE A 87 1.93 19.93 -6.35
CA PHE A 87 2.45 18.57 -6.16
C PHE A 87 3.95 18.59 -5.87
N TRP A 88 4.72 19.31 -6.69
CA TRP A 88 6.16 19.46 -6.50
C TRP A 88 6.50 20.18 -5.18
N GLN A 89 5.81 21.29 -4.87
CA GLN A 89 6.01 22.04 -3.64
C GLN A 89 5.70 21.20 -2.39
N TYR A 90 4.64 20.40 -2.45
CA TYR A 90 4.28 19.52 -1.34
C TYR A 90 5.44 18.58 -0.98
N TRP A 91 5.98 17.87 -1.96
CA TRP A 91 7.07 16.92 -1.72
C TRP A 91 8.38 17.62 -1.35
N ARG A 92 8.66 18.77 -1.96
CA ARG A 92 9.84 19.55 -1.63
C ARG A 92 9.83 20.08 -0.19
N ASN A 93 8.66 20.42 0.33
CA ASN A 93 8.47 21.00 1.66
C ASN A 93 8.16 19.95 2.73
N THR A 94 8.24 18.65 2.40
CA THR A 94 8.09 17.58 3.38
C THR A 94 9.20 17.69 4.42
N ALA A 95 8.82 17.71 5.70
CA ALA A 95 9.78 17.81 6.80
C ALA A 95 10.67 16.56 6.87
N ASP A 96 11.92 16.72 7.30
CA ASP A 96 12.86 15.60 7.42
C ASP A 96 12.34 14.48 8.32
N ASN A 97 11.50 14.82 9.30
CA ASN A 97 10.85 13.84 10.18
C ASN A 97 9.69 13.07 9.50
N ASP A 98 9.22 13.55 8.36
CA ASP A 98 8.10 12.94 7.62
C ASP A 98 8.59 11.93 6.57
N ASP A 99 9.89 11.87 6.27
CA ASP A 99 10.46 10.99 5.26
C ASP A 99 10.81 9.56 5.77
N GLY A 100 10.38 9.24 6.99
CA GLY A 100 10.53 7.89 7.57
C GLY A 100 11.94 7.56 8.07
N ARG A 101 12.85 8.52 8.14
CA ARG A 101 14.16 8.33 8.75
C ARG A 101 14.03 8.46 10.28
N GLN A 102 13.85 7.35 10.93
CA GLN A 102 14.15 7.18 12.36
C GLN A 102 15.35 6.25 12.50
#